data_ced5580ddd5ddcf0408f572bc1c69d2d
#
_entry.id   ced5580ddd5ddcf0408f572bc1c69d2d
#
_cell.length_a   1.000
_cell.length_b   1.000
_cell.length_c   1.000
_cell.angle_alpha   90.00
_cell.angle_beta   90.00
_cell.angle_gamma   90.00
#
_symmetry.space_group_name_H-M   'P 1'
#
loop_
_entity.id
_entity.type
_entity.pdbx_description
1 polymer ?
#
loop_
_entity_poly.entity_id
_entity_poly.type
_entity_poly.pdbx_seq_one_letter_code
_entity_poly.pdbx_strand_id
1 'polypeptide(L)'
;MTTRRDFIKKTVAGTAALSLGSILPGFGSSRYQDILGANEKIRIGVIGVNSRGSALAQGFAKQPDCEVTYICDVDSRALEKCQAVIHKLTGRTPKGEKDIRKMLESNEFEAVVIATPDHWHAKAAIMAMQAGKHVYLEKPTSHNPAENEMLVRATLKYNRIVQVGNQRRSFPNVIKAMEEIKSGTIGKVRYAKSWYVNNRPSIGTGKVIPVPDYLDWDLWQGPAPRVPDFKDNFIHYNWHWFWNWGTGEALNNGTHFVDMLRWGLGVDYPTKVDSIGGRYRFQDDWQTPDTQLITFQFSDEASFSWEGRSCNTMPVDGYGVGTAFYGDTGTLFIGGGNEYKIADIKGKTIKEVKSDLKFETGNLLNPSEKLDSFHFRNWFDAIRKGTKLNSGIVDACISTQLVQLGNIAQRVGHSLQIDPGSGRILNDLEANKLWGREYEKGWEIRV
;
A
#
# COMPACT_ATOMS: atom_id res chain seq x y z
N MET A 1 -3.55 -15.88 -31.57
CA MET A 1 -3.07 -14.77 -30.73
C MET A 1 -4.26 -14.26 -29.92
N THR A 2 -4.32 -14.57 -28.63
CA THR A 2 -5.37 -14.08 -27.72
C THR A 2 -5.17 -12.57 -27.53
N THR A 3 -6.21 -11.77 -27.76
CA THR A 3 -6.11 -10.33 -27.63
C THR A 3 -6.05 -9.94 -26.14
N ARG A 4 -5.44 -8.79 -25.84
CA ARG A 4 -5.32 -8.21 -24.48
C ARG A 4 -6.69 -8.06 -23.77
N ARG A 5 -7.73 -7.86 -24.56
CA ARG A 5 -9.13 -7.79 -24.12
C ARG A 5 -9.65 -9.13 -23.59
N ASP A 6 -9.19 -10.24 -24.18
CA ASP A 6 -9.55 -11.60 -23.74
C ASP A 6 -8.83 -11.98 -22.45
N PHE A 7 -7.63 -11.44 -22.21
CA PHE A 7 -6.88 -11.62 -20.97
C PHE A 7 -7.58 -10.90 -19.79
N ILE A 8 -7.95 -9.64 -19.99
CA ILE A 8 -8.65 -8.83 -18.96
C ILE A 8 -10.04 -9.42 -18.67
N LYS A 9 -10.79 -9.84 -19.70
CA LYS A 9 -12.08 -10.52 -19.50
C LYS A 9 -11.94 -11.84 -18.75
N LYS A 10 -10.88 -12.60 -18.99
CA LYS A 10 -10.59 -13.83 -18.24
C LYS A 10 -10.14 -13.54 -16.81
N THR A 11 -9.44 -12.43 -16.56
CA THR A 11 -9.05 -12.00 -15.21
C THR A 11 -10.26 -11.50 -14.41
N VAL A 12 -11.17 -10.75 -15.04
CA VAL A 12 -12.43 -10.30 -14.43
C VAL A 12 -13.39 -11.47 -14.22
N ALA A 13 -13.48 -12.41 -15.17
CA ALA A 13 -14.24 -13.65 -14.99
C ALA A 13 -13.68 -14.55 -13.89
N GLY A 14 -12.36 -14.56 -13.70
CA GLY A 14 -11.70 -15.24 -12.58
C GLY A 14 -12.05 -14.64 -11.21
N THR A 15 -12.16 -13.31 -11.11
CA THR A 15 -12.59 -12.64 -9.88
C THR A 15 -14.08 -12.82 -9.59
N ALA A 16 -14.93 -12.84 -10.61
CA ALA A 16 -16.36 -13.15 -10.44
C ALA A 16 -16.59 -14.62 -10.05
N ALA A 17 -15.76 -15.57 -10.53
CA ALA A 17 -15.83 -16.98 -10.16
C ALA A 17 -15.37 -17.24 -8.70
N LEU A 18 -14.52 -16.36 -8.15
CA LEU A 18 -14.13 -16.41 -6.73
C LEU A 18 -15.21 -15.86 -5.79
N SER A 19 -16.20 -15.10 -6.31
CA SER A 19 -17.34 -14.58 -5.54
C SER A 19 -18.55 -15.51 -5.51
N LEU A 20 -18.61 -16.50 -6.41
CA LEU A 20 -19.63 -17.55 -6.42
C LEU A 20 -18.97 -18.84 -5.90
N GLY A 21 -19.16 -19.13 -4.62
CA GLY A 21 -18.67 -20.35 -3.96
C GLY A 21 -19.26 -21.63 -4.59
N SER A 22 -18.83 -21.99 -5.80
CA SER A 22 -19.14 -23.26 -6.42
C SER A 22 -18.09 -23.66 -7.45
N ILE A 23 -17.26 -24.63 -7.04
CA ILE A 23 -16.82 -25.79 -7.82
C ILE A 23 -16.07 -25.49 -9.12
N LEU A 24 -14.75 -25.25 -8.99
CA LEU A 24 -13.80 -25.73 -9.98
C LEU A 24 -13.20 -27.04 -9.46
N PRO A 25 -13.38 -28.17 -10.17
CA PRO A 25 -12.72 -29.41 -9.79
C PRO A 25 -11.21 -29.27 -10.03
N GLY A 26 -10.41 -29.31 -8.97
CA GLY A 26 -8.97 -29.30 -9.06
C GLY A 26 -8.21 -28.36 -8.11
N PHE A 27 -8.87 -27.41 -7.46
CA PHE A 27 -8.26 -26.60 -6.41
C PHE A 27 -8.68 -27.12 -5.04
N GLY A 28 -8.16 -28.27 -4.68
CA GLY A 28 -8.40 -28.86 -3.38
C GLY A 28 -7.72 -28.02 -2.29
N SER A 29 -8.51 -27.36 -1.45
CA SER A 29 -8.10 -26.79 -0.17
C SER A 29 -7.43 -27.82 0.76
N SER A 30 -7.58 -29.12 0.46
CA SER A 30 -7.01 -30.25 1.19
C SER A 30 -5.47 -30.26 1.24
N ARG A 31 -4.78 -29.83 0.19
CA ARG A 31 -3.30 -29.83 0.20
C ARG A 31 -2.66 -28.81 1.13
N TYR A 32 -3.37 -27.74 1.50
CA TYR A 32 -2.86 -26.75 2.46
C TYR A 32 -3.18 -27.13 3.91
N GLN A 33 -4.26 -27.84 4.14
CA GLN A 33 -4.60 -28.38 5.48
C GLN A 33 -3.65 -29.50 5.91
N ASP A 34 -3.09 -30.25 4.93
CA ASP A 34 -2.15 -31.35 5.20
C ASP A 34 -0.69 -30.87 5.41
N ILE A 35 -0.36 -29.64 5.02
CA ILE A 35 1.01 -29.07 5.13
C ILE A 35 1.21 -28.28 6.41
N LEU A 36 0.15 -27.63 6.93
CA LEU A 36 0.18 -26.92 8.19
C LEU A 36 -0.83 -27.58 9.12
N GLY A 37 -0.36 -28.33 10.10
CA GLY A 37 -1.21 -28.78 11.19
C GLY A 37 -1.96 -27.60 11.78
N ALA A 38 -3.23 -27.75 12.15
CA ALA A 38 -4.10 -26.68 12.63
C ALA A 38 -3.54 -25.90 13.85
N ASN A 39 -2.43 -26.37 14.42
CA ASN A 39 -1.75 -25.81 15.59
C ASN A 39 -0.35 -25.25 15.30
N GLU A 40 0.16 -25.31 14.06
CA GLU A 40 1.50 -24.79 13.75
C GLU A 40 1.46 -23.28 13.51
N LYS A 41 2.46 -22.58 14.06
CA LYS A 41 2.65 -21.16 13.84
C LYS A 41 3.04 -20.89 12.40
N ILE A 42 2.48 -19.83 11.80
CA ILE A 42 2.97 -19.28 10.53
C ILE A 42 4.34 -18.65 10.80
N ARG A 43 5.37 -19.21 10.18
CA ARG A 43 6.73 -18.66 10.27
C ARG A 43 6.93 -17.65 9.16
N ILE A 44 7.39 -16.47 9.54
CA ILE A 44 7.57 -15.36 8.59
C ILE A 44 8.99 -14.82 8.61
N GLY A 45 9.37 -14.27 7.45
CA GLY A 45 10.51 -13.39 7.30
C GLY A 45 10.05 -11.94 7.12
N VAL A 46 10.78 -10.95 7.64
CA VAL A 46 10.45 -9.53 7.46
C VAL A 46 11.58 -8.82 6.72
N ILE A 47 11.26 -8.12 5.64
CA ILE A 47 12.20 -7.46 4.74
C ILE A 47 12.01 -5.95 4.83
N GLY A 48 13.10 -5.22 5.16
CA GLY A 48 13.08 -3.79 5.47
C GLY A 48 12.62 -3.53 6.89
N VAL A 49 13.53 -3.53 7.88
CA VAL A 49 13.18 -3.52 9.31
C VAL A 49 13.58 -2.25 10.06
N ASN A 50 13.88 -1.16 9.35
CA ASN A 50 14.31 0.08 10.01
C ASN A 50 13.16 0.80 10.76
N SER A 51 11.98 0.98 10.15
CA SER A 51 10.87 1.76 10.69
C SER A 51 9.57 0.95 10.69
N ARG A 52 8.75 1.09 9.65
CA ARG A 52 7.46 0.37 9.55
C ARG A 52 7.64 -1.14 9.63
N GLY A 53 8.67 -1.68 8.99
CA GLY A 53 8.95 -3.12 9.06
C GLY A 53 9.30 -3.59 10.47
N SER A 54 10.01 -2.79 11.28
CA SER A 54 10.23 -3.12 12.70
C SER A 54 8.91 -3.14 13.49
N ALA A 55 8.03 -2.17 13.24
CA ALA A 55 6.70 -2.16 13.86
C ALA A 55 5.86 -3.38 13.44
N LEU A 56 5.90 -3.75 12.15
CA LEU A 56 5.23 -4.95 11.65
C LEU A 56 5.83 -6.22 12.26
N ALA A 57 7.16 -6.35 12.32
CA ALA A 57 7.83 -7.50 12.95
C ALA A 57 7.37 -7.69 14.40
N GLN A 58 7.28 -6.60 15.16
CA GLN A 58 6.77 -6.62 16.52
C GLN A 58 5.28 -7.00 16.59
N GLY A 59 4.45 -6.41 15.72
CA GLY A 59 3.03 -6.69 15.65
C GLY A 59 2.74 -8.17 15.31
N PHE A 60 3.47 -8.73 14.34
CA PHE A 60 3.39 -10.14 13.98
C PHE A 60 3.92 -11.05 15.09
N ALA A 61 5.05 -10.70 15.74
CA ALA A 61 5.61 -11.47 16.84
C ALA A 61 4.69 -11.56 18.08
N LYS A 62 3.78 -10.59 18.25
CA LYS A 62 2.75 -10.59 19.29
C LYS A 62 1.56 -11.51 18.97
N GLN A 63 1.42 -11.98 17.71
CA GLN A 63 0.34 -12.90 17.36
C GLN A 63 0.65 -14.32 17.86
N PRO A 64 -0.30 -15.00 18.55
CA PRO A 64 -0.03 -16.29 19.18
C PRO A 64 0.33 -17.41 18.19
N ASP A 65 -0.15 -17.28 16.97
CA ASP A 65 0.00 -18.27 15.89
C ASP A 65 0.98 -17.80 14.79
N CYS A 66 1.91 -16.92 15.14
CA CYS A 66 2.97 -16.42 14.25
C CYS A 66 4.34 -16.54 14.92
N GLU A 67 5.38 -16.70 14.12
CA GLU A 67 6.77 -16.64 14.54
C GLU A 67 7.60 -15.87 13.51
N VAL A 68 8.33 -14.84 13.95
CA VAL A 68 9.31 -14.13 13.13
C VAL A 68 10.64 -14.88 13.22
N THR A 69 10.98 -15.63 12.16
CA THR A 69 12.20 -16.47 12.14
C THR A 69 13.36 -15.81 11.41
N TYR A 70 13.08 -14.90 10.48
CA TYR A 70 14.06 -14.19 9.68
C TYR A 70 13.76 -12.71 9.60
N ILE A 71 14.80 -11.88 9.51
CA ILE A 71 14.71 -10.46 9.14
C ILE A 71 15.81 -10.12 8.13
N CYS A 72 15.51 -9.19 7.22
CA CYS A 72 16.42 -8.74 6.19
C CYS A 72 16.44 -7.22 6.09
N ASP A 73 17.64 -6.63 6.18
CA ASP A 73 17.86 -5.20 5.92
C ASP A 73 19.30 -4.97 5.49
N VAL A 74 19.52 -4.01 4.64
CA VAL A 74 20.85 -3.61 4.16
C VAL A 74 21.60 -2.67 5.12
N ASP A 75 20.92 -2.17 6.16
CA ASP A 75 21.51 -1.42 7.28
C ASP A 75 21.69 -2.36 8.49
N SER A 76 22.94 -2.66 8.84
CA SER A 76 23.25 -3.57 9.93
C SER A 76 22.69 -3.11 11.28
N ARG A 77 22.61 -1.80 11.52
CA ARG A 77 22.03 -1.23 12.74
C ARG A 77 20.52 -1.50 12.85
N ALA A 78 19.81 -1.47 11.71
CA ALA A 78 18.38 -1.79 11.65
C ALA A 78 18.17 -3.29 11.97
N LEU A 79 19.03 -4.17 11.43
CA LEU A 79 19.01 -5.60 11.74
C LEU A 79 19.22 -5.84 13.25
N GLU A 80 20.31 -5.34 13.82
CA GLU A 80 20.66 -5.52 15.24
C GLU A 80 19.54 -5.02 16.16
N LYS A 81 19.02 -3.81 15.88
CA LYS A 81 17.93 -3.21 16.64
C LYS A 81 16.67 -4.06 16.59
N CYS A 82 16.28 -4.53 15.40
CA CYS A 82 15.08 -5.34 15.24
C CYS A 82 15.25 -6.72 15.91
N GLN A 83 16.42 -7.37 15.78
CA GLN A 83 16.74 -8.62 16.48
C GLN A 83 16.59 -8.47 17.99
N ALA A 84 17.16 -7.42 18.56
CA ALA A 84 17.09 -7.17 20.01
C ALA A 84 15.64 -6.96 20.47
N VAL A 85 14.84 -6.24 19.71
CA VAL A 85 13.43 -5.99 20.04
C VAL A 85 12.61 -7.28 19.96
N ILE A 86 12.75 -8.08 18.92
CA ILE A 86 12.04 -9.37 18.79
C ILE A 86 12.49 -10.35 19.87
N HIS A 87 13.80 -10.43 20.16
CA HIS A 87 14.32 -11.24 21.28
C HIS A 87 13.67 -10.85 22.62
N LYS A 88 13.61 -9.56 22.92
CA LYS A 88 12.97 -9.06 24.13
C LYS A 88 11.49 -9.45 24.23
N LEU A 89 10.78 -9.47 23.10
CA LEU A 89 9.35 -9.79 23.06
C LEU A 89 9.06 -11.30 23.17
N THR A 90 9.93 -12.13 22.58
CA THR A 90 9.62 -13.55 22.34
C THR A 90 10.59 -14.53 23.01
N GLY A 91 11.74 -14.06 23.50
CA GLY A 91 12.86 -14.89 23.96
C GLY A 91 13.66 -15.54 22.82
N ARG A 92 13.32 -15.26 21.54
CA ARG A 92 13.97 -15.83 20.36
C ARG A 92 14.53 -14.73 19.48
N THR A 93 15.74 -14.94 18.95
CA THR A 93 16.38 -14.01 18.02
C THR A 93 16.16 -14.49 16.58
N PRO A 94 15.51 -13.71 15.72
CA PRO A 94 15.39 -14.07 14.31
C PRO A 94 16.77 -14.05 13.64
N LYS A 95 16.97 -14.88 12.61
CA LYS A 95 18.18 -14.82 11.78
C LYS A 95 18.18 -13.51 10.99
N GLY A 96 19.35 -12.85 10.91
CA GLY A 96 19.57 -11.64 10.13
C GLY A 96 20.23 -11.95 8.80
N GLU A 97 19.76 -11.35 7.71
CA GLU A 97 20.39 -11.41 6.39
C GLU A 97 20.33 -10.01 5.74
N LYS A 98 21.38 -9.63 4.99
CA LYS A 98 21.35 -8.35 4.29
C LYS A 98 20.83 -8.44 2.85
N ASP A 99 20.95 -9.60 2.25
CA ASP A 99 20.57 -9.84 0.86
C ASP A 99 19.28 -10.66 0.78
N ILE A 100 18.21 -10.04 0.27
CA ILE A 100 16.91 -10.68 0.10
C ILE A 100 16.99 -11.98 -0.72
N ARG A 101 17.92 -12.06 -1.70
CA ARG A 101 18.11 -13.24 -2.54
C ARG A 101 18.53 -14.44 -1.72
N LYS A 102 19.48 -14.24 -0.80
CA LYS A 102 19.96 -15.28 0.12
C LYS A 102 18.92 -15.65 1.16
N MET A 103 18.21 -14.64 1.72
CA MET A 103 17.13 -14.92 2.66
C MET A 103 16.06 -15.82 2.04
N LEU A 104 15.67 -15.57 0.80
CA LEU A 104 14.60 -16.31 0.12
C LEU A 104 14.96 -17.76 -0.25
N GLU A 105 16.22 -18.15 -0.22
CA GLU A 105 16.67 -19.55 -0.36
C GLU A 105 16.29 -20.41 0.86
N SER A 106 15.97 -19.79 1.99
CA SER A 106 15.62 -20.51 3.22
C SER A 106 14.22 -21.12 3.18
N ASN A 107 14.10 -22.34 3.71
CA ASN A 107 12.81 -23.02 3.93
C ASN A 107 12.30 -22.87 5.38
N GLU A 108 12.92 -22.02 6.19
CA GLU A 108 12.54 -21.84 7.60
C GLU A 108 11.33 -20.94 7.80
N PHE A 109 10.77 -20.39 6.73
CA PHE A 109 9.54 -19.59 6.74
C PHE A 109 8.73 -19.83 5.46
N GLU A 110 7.43 -19.73 5.57
CA GLU A 110 6.47 -19.89 4.47
C GLU A 110 5.89 -18.58 3.92
N ALA A 111 6.10 -17.48 4.63
CA ALA A 111 5.57 -16.19 4.24
C ALA A 111 6.54 -15.04 4.55
N VAL A 112 6.41 -13.93 3.83
CA VAL A 112 7.23 -12.74 4.04
C VAL A 112 6.40 -11.48 4.19
N VAL A 113 6.89 -10.57 5.01
CA VAL A 113 6.40 -9.20 5.17
C VAL A 113 7.40 -8.26 4.52
N ILE A 114 6.96 -7.42 3.58
CA ILE A 114 7.81 -6.51 2.83
C ILE A 114 7.43 -5.08 3.20
N ALA A 115 8.40 -4.34 3.76
CA ALA A 115 8.27 -2.94 4.16
C ALA A 115 9.54 -2.14 3.80
N THR A 116 10.08 -2.44 2.64
CA THR A 116 11.20 -1.74 2.00
C THR A 116 10.76 -0.37 1.46
N PRO A 117 11.67 0.47 0.92
CA PRO A 117 11.27 1.60 0.08
C PRO A 117 10.48 1.17 -1.16
N ASP A 118 9.66 2.10 -1.70
CA ASP A 118 8.69 1.83 -2.78
C ASP A 118 9.28 1.14 -4.00
N HIS A 119 10.51 1.53 -4.39
CA HIS A 119 11.18 0.98 -5.56
C HIS A 119 11.52 -0.51 -5.46
N TRP A 120 11.54 -1.07 -4.26
CA TRP A 120 11.78 -2.47 -3.99
C TRP A 120 10.51 -3.33 -3.95
N HIS A 121 9.33 -2.72 -3.69
CA HIS A 121 8.10 -3.44 -3.38
C HIS A 121 7.76 -4.53 -4.40
N ALA A 122 7.64 -4.14 -5.68
CA ALA A 122 7.27 -5.10 -6.73
C ALA A 122 8.35 -6.17 -6.93
N LYS A 123 9.63 -5.78 -6.97
CA LYS A 123 10.74 -6.72 -7.16
C LYS A 123 10.80 -7.73 -6.03
N ALA A 124 10.76 -7.27 -4.78
CA ALA A 124 10.83 -8.12 -3.60
C ALA A 124 9.64 -9.09 -3.51
N ALA A 125 8.41 -8.59 -3.77
CA ALA A 125 7.21 -9.41 -3.73
C ALA A 125 7.22 -10.51 -4.82
N ILE A 126 7.65 -10.18 -6.04
CA ILE A 126 7.75 -11.14 -7.14
C ILE A 126 8.81 -12.21 -6.84
N MET A 127 9.98 -11.82 -6.33
CA MET A 127 11.02 -12.77 -5.90
C MET A 127 10.51 -13.70 -4.78
N ALA A 128 9.78 -13.17 -3.82
CA ALA A 128 9.18 -13.97 -2.76
C ALA A 128 8.17 -14.98 -3.28
N MET A 129 7.29 -14.57 -4.21
CA MET A 129 6.34 -15.47 -4.87
C MET A 129 7.05 -16.55 -5.70
N GLN A 130 8.14 -16.22 -6.40
CA GLN A 130 8.99 -17.15 -7.14
C GLN A 130 9.61 -18.20 -6.20
N ALA A 131 10.02 -17.78 -5.01
CA ALA A 131 10.54 -18.65 -3.95
C ALA A 131 9.42 -19.43 -3.19
N GLY A 132 8.18 -19.37 -3.67
CA GLY A 132 7.05 -20.11 -3.10
C GLY A 132 6.49 -19.52 -1.80
N LYS A 133 6.83 -18.27 -1.44
CA LYS A 133 6.37 -17.63 -0.20
C LYS A 133 5.05 -16.88 -0.40
N HIS A 134 4.19 -16.89 0.62
CA HIS A 134 3.07 -15.94 0.73
C HIS A 134 3.61 -14.55 1.08
N VAL A 135 2.87 -13.48 0.74
CA VAL A 135 3.38 -12.12 0.87
C VAL A 135 2.38 -11.21 1.61
N TYR A 136 2.87 -10.50 2.60
CA TYR A 136 2.26 -9.27 3.10
C TYR A 136 3.10 -8.11 2.57
N LEU A 137 2.53 -7.30 1.68
CA LEU A 137 3.23 -6.20 1.02
C LEU A 137 2.75 -4.86 1.56
N GLU A 138 3.63 -4.04 2.11
CA GLU A 138 3.25 -2.67 2.47
C GLU A 138 2.85 -1.85 1.23
N LYS A 139 2.01 -0.85 1.49
CA LYS A 139 1.61 0.13 0.48
C LYS A 139 2.73 1.15 0.22
N PRO A 140 2.81 1.74 -0.98
CA PRO A 140 2.07 1.41 -2.21
C PRO A 140 2.50 0.04 -2.74
N THR A 141 1.67 -0.62 -3.53
CA THR A 141 2.01 -1.95 -4.08
C THR A 141 3.27 -1.93 -4.94
N SER A 142 3.54 -0.81 -5.60
CA SER A 142 4.65 -0.65 -6.56
C SER A 142 5.04 0.81 -6.75
N HIS A 143 6.17 1.02 -7.40
CA HIS A 143 6.69 2.34 -7.73
C HIS A 143 5.99 2.96 -8.97
N ASN A 144 5.50 2.15 -9.90
CA ASN A 144 4.90 2.59 -11.16
C ASN A 144 3.80 1.62 -11.65
N PRO A 145 2.92 2.07 -12.58
CA PRO A 145 1.80 1.24 -13.05
C PRO A 145 2.20 -0.08 -13.71
N ALA A 146 3.31 -0.16 -14.44
CA ALA A 146 3.75 -1.39 -15.08
C ALA A 146 4.10 -2.48 -14.04
N GLU A 147 4.64 -2.09 -12.90
CA GLU A 147 4.94 -3.01 -11.80
C GLU A 147 3.67 -3.59 -11.17
N ASN A 148 2.56 -2.83 -11.09
CA ASN A 148 1.26 -3.37 -10.66
C ASN A 148 0.80 -4.52 -11.57
N GLU A 149 0.93 -4.35 -12.88
CA GLU A 149 0.59 -5.40 -13.84
C GLU A 149 1.46 -6.66 -13.65
N MET A 150 2.76 -6.45 -13.36
CA MET A 150 3.69 -7.55 -13.09
C MET A 150 3.33 -8.29 -11.80
N LEU A 151 2.95 -7.57 -10.74
CA LEU A 151 2.51 -8.16 -9.46
C LEU A 151 1.26 -9.01 -9.63
N VAL A 152 0.25 -8.52 -10.33
CA VAL A 152 -0.98 -9.28 -10.60
C VAL A 152 -0.67 -10.56 -11.39
N ARG A 153 0.16 -10.45 -12.45
CA ARG A 153 0.59 -11.62 -13.23
C ARG A 153 1.36 -12.63 -12.38
N ALA A 154 2.29 -12.17 -11.54
CA ALA A 154 3.07 -13.04 -10.68
C ALA A 154 2.20 -13.78 -9.66
N THR A 155 1.22 -13.10 -9.06
CA THR A 155 0.28 -13.71 -8.12
C THR A 155 -0.50 -14.85 -8.78
N LEU A 156 -0.99 -14.64 -10.00
CA LEU A 156 -1.70 -15.68 -10.75
C LEU A 156 -0.76 -16.84 -11.14
N LYS A 157 0.45 -16.53 -11.60
CA LYS A 157 1.43 -17.53 -12.06
C LYS A 157 1.92 -18.44 -10.92
N TYR A 158 2.26 -17.84 -9.78
CA TYR A 158 2.86 -18.57 -8.65
C TYR A 158 1.83 -19.03 -7.62
N ASN A 159 0.56 -18.64 -7.77
CA ASN A 159 -0.55 -19.01 -6.88
C ASN A 159 -0.20 -18.78 -5.39
N ARG A 160 0.24 -17.56 -5.06
CA ARG A 160 0.55 -17.17 -3.68
C ARG A 160 -0.50 -16.19 -3.12
N ILE A 161 -0.74 -16.28 -1.83
CA ILE A 161 -1.60 -15.35 -1.11
C ILE A 161 -0.83 -14.04 -0.91
N VAL A 162 -1.34 -12.93 -1.48
CA VAL A 162 -0.70 -11.62 -1.38
C VAL A 162 -1.70 -10.62 -0.79
N GLN A 163 -1.48 -10.20 0.46
CA GLN A 163 -2.21 -9.14 1.14
C GLN A 163 -1.41 -7.84 1.09
N VAL A 164 -2.08 -6.73 0.85
CA VAL A 164 -1.46 -5.39 0.83
C VAL A 164 -1.79 -4.64 2.10
N GLY A 165 -0.84 -3.89 2.64
CA GLY A 165 -0.92 -3.12 3.87
C GLY A 165 -1.91 -1.94 3.85
N ASN A 166 -3.10 -2.11 3.27
CA ASN A 166 -4.24 -1.20 3.37
C ASN A 166 -5.09 -1.57 4.60
N GLN A 167 -4.52 -1.43 5.80
CA GLN A 167 -5.07 -1.97 7.05
C GLN A 167 -6.50 -1.49 7.35
N ARG A 168 -6.88 -0.30 6.89
CA ARG A 168 -8.22 0.29 7.06
C ARG A 168 -9.34 -0.59 6.48
N ARG A 169 -9.02 -1.41 5.47
CA ARG A 169 -9.91 -2.44 4.94
C ARG A 169 -10.32 -3.51 5.96
N SER A 170 -9.61 -3.59 7.09
CA SER A 170 -9.89 -4.55 8.17
C SER A 170 -10.36 -3.87 9.47
N PHE A 171 -10.46 -2.55 9.52
CA PHE A 171 -10.93 -1.85 10.70
C PHE A 171 -12.45 -2.03 10.87
N PRO A 172 -12.93 -2.58 12.00
CA PRO A 172 -14.33 -2.98 12.13
C PRO A 172 -15.35 -1.87 11.89
N ASN A 173 -15.08 -0.66 12.39
CA ASN A 173 -16.01 0.45 12.19
C ASN A 173 -15.87 1.10 10.81
N VAL A 174 -14.70 1.01 10.15
CA VAL A 174 -14.55 1.41 8.75
C VAL A 174 -15.35 0.47 7.85
N ILE A 175 -15.32 -0.85 8.11
CA ILE A 175 -16.15 -1.82 7.37
C ILE A 175 -17.64 -1.46 7.53
N LYS A 176 -18.11 -1.19 8.75
CA LYS A 176 -19.50 -0.74 9.02
C LYS A 176 -19.82 0.56 8.28
N ALA A 177 -18.89 1.52 8.25
CA ALA A 177 -19.09 2.77 7.50
C ALA A 177 -19.31 2.52 6.01
N MET A 178 -18.57 1.60 5.40
CA MET A 178 -18.77 1.22 3.98
C MET A 178 -20.08 0.46 3.77
N GLU A 179 -20.52 -0.34 4.74
CA GLU A 179 -21.86 -0.97 4.73
C GLU A 179 -22.99 0.07 4.80
N GLU A 180 -22.85 1.12 5.62
CA GLU A 180 -23.78 2.26 5.65
C GLU A 180 -23.90 2.96 4.29
N ILE A 181 -22.78 3.21 3.63
CA ILE A 181 -22.80 3.79 2.27
C ILE A 181 -23.51 2.86 1.30
N LYS A 182 -23.16 1.58 1.31
CA LYS A 182 -23.74 0.58 0.41
C LYS A 182 -25.24 0.36 0.63
N SER A 183 -25.71 0.48 1.87
CA SER A 183 -27.14 0.36 2.21
C SER A 183 -27.94 1.60 1.88
N GLY A 184 -27.30 2.70 1.43
CA GLY A 184 -27.97 3.94 1.07
C GLY A 184 -28.36 4.82 2.26
N THR A 185 -27.74 4.65 3.42
CA THR A 185 -28.03 5.44 4.63
C THR A 185 -27.93 6.95 4.40
N ILE A 186 -27.04 7.39 3.50
CA ILE A 186 -26.86 8.80 3.13
C ILE A 186 -27.39 9.12 1.72
N GLY A 187 -28.21 8.24 1.14
CA GLY A 187 -28.65 8.34 -0.25
C GLY A 187 -27.57 7.96 -1.26
N LYS A 188 -27.74 8.36 -2.53
CA LYS A 188 -26.76 8.08 -3.58
C LYS A 188 -25.55 8.99 -3.46
N VAL A 189 -24.36 8.42 -3.31
CA VAL A 189 -23.11 9.16 -3.26
C VAL A 189 -22.59 9.37 -4.68
N ARG A 190 -22.36 10.64 -5.06
CA ARG A 190 -21.77 11.00 -6.38
C ARG A 190 -20.43 11.70 -6.23
N TYR A 191 -20.16 12.26 -5.06
CA TYR A 191 -18.91 12.93 -4.75
C TYR A 191 -18.35 12.51 -3.40
N ALA A 192 -17.04 12.33 -3.35
CA ALA A 192 -16.32 12.09 -2.11
C ALA A 192 -14.99 12.85 -2.12
N LYS A 193 -14.46 13.15 -0.95
CA LYS A 193 -13.13 13.76 -0.81
C LYS A 193 -12.36 13.14 0.34
N SER A 194 -11.04 13.23 0.25
CA SER A 194 -10.16 12.88 1.36
C SER A 194 -8.96 13.83 1.42
N TRP A 195 -8.32 13.88 2.56
CA TRP A 195 -7.18 14.73 2.77
C TRP A 195 -6.21 14.16 3.80
N TYR A 196 -4.97 14.59 3.66
CA TYR A 196 -3.90 14.38 4.63
C TYR A 196 -3.07 15.65 4.74
N VAL A 197 -3.11 16.30 5.91
CA VAL A 197 -2.35 17.54 6.16
C VAL A 197 -1.36 17.32 7.30
N ASN A 198 -0.16 17.83 7.12
CA ASN A 198 0.91 17.73 8.10
C ASN A 198 1.92 18.88 7.92
N ASN A 199 2.93 18.91 8.78
CA ASN A 199 4.00 19.91 8.73
C ASN A 199 5.35 19.18 8.65
N ARG A 200 5.74 18.78 7.45
CA ARG A 200 7.05 18.17 7.26
C ARG A 200 8.15 19.23 7.25
N PRO A 201 9.28 18.97 7.91
CA PRO A 201 10.43 19.84 7.83
C PRO A 201 11.08 19.82 6.45
N SER A 202 11.93 20.78 6.15
CA SER A 202 12.86 20.71 5.03
C SER A 202 13.80 19.52 5.20
N ILE A 203 14.16 18.90 4.09
CA ILE A 203 15.22 17.87 4.05
C ILE A 203 16.61 18.46 3.76
N GLY A 204 16.68 19.78 3.57
CA GLY A 204 17.92 20.49 3.25
C GLY A 204 18.49 20.14 1.87
N THR A 205 19.65 20.72 1.58
CA THR A 205 20.49 20.35 0.45
C THR A 205 21.56 19.38 0.92
N GLY A 206 21.50 18.14 0.49
CA GLY A 206 22.39 17.07 0.93
C GLY A 206 23.82 17.25 0.43
N LYS A 207 24.78 16.90 1.29
CA LYS A 207 26.20 16.88 0.95
C LYS A 207 26.59 15.48 0.50
N VAL A 208 27.41 15.42 -0.53
CA VAL A 208 28.05 14.14 -0.92
C VAL A 208 28.98 13.71 0.19
N ILE A 209 28.78 12.51 0.69
CA ILE A 209 29.60 11.88 1.73
C ILE A 209 29.92 10.44 1.35
N PRO A 210 30.97 9.83 1.91
CA PRO A 210 31.19 8.40 1.76
C PRO A 210 29.98 7.60 2.23
N VAL A 211 29.69 6.48 1.55
CA VAL A 211 28.65 5.55 2.01
C VAL A 211 29.06 5.05 3.41
N PRO A 212 28.18 5.12 4.41
CA PRO A 212 28.47 4.64 5.75
C PRO A 212 28.74 3.12 5.78
N ASP A 213 29.68 2.64 6.57
CA ASP A 213 30.08 1.23 6.66
C ASP A 213 28.94 0.29 7.07
N TYR A 214 27.93 0.80 7.76
CA TYR A 214 26.76 0.03 8.19
C TYR A 214 25.74 -0.21 7.07
N LEU A 215 25.87 0.44 5.89
CA LEU A 215 24.90 0.43 4.81
C LEU A 215 25.46 -0.21 3.55
N ASP A 216 24.81 -1.21 3.03
CA ASP A 216 25.06 -1.71 1.67
C ASP A 216 24.25 -0.86 0.66
N TRP A 217 24.87 0.21 0.15
CA TRP A 217 24.21 1.17 -0.73
C TRP A 217 23.84 0.58 -2.08
N ASP A 218 24.61 -0.36 -2.61
CA ASP A 218 24.29 -1.03 -3.86
C ASP A 218 23.00 -1.86 -3.75
N LEU A 219 22.94 -2.69 -2.70
CA LEU A 219 21.72 -3.44 -2.39
C LEU A 219 20.55 -2.54 -2.00
N TRP A 220 20.82 -1.40 -1.32
CA TRP A 220 19.77 -0.45 -0.97
C TRP A 220 19.11 0.12 -2.23
N GLN A 221 19.87 0.53 -3.24
CA GLN A 221 19.37 1.00 -4.52
C GLN A 221 18.70 -0.12 -5.33
N GLY A 222 19.20 -1.34 -5.24
CA GLY A 222 18.61 -2.54 -5.82
C GLY A 222 18.13 -2.36 -7.26
N PRO A 223 16.79 -2.43 -7.52
CA PRO A 223 16.26 -2.32 -8.89
C PRO A 223 16.23 -0.89 -9.43
N ALA A 224 16.48 0.14 -8.63
CA ALA A 224 16.50 1.52 -9.10
C ALA A 224 17.78 1.82 -9.92
N PRO A 225 17.72 2.67 -10.95
CA PRO A 225 18.90 3.18 -11.60
C PRO A 225 19.89 3.76 -10.60
N ARG A 226 21.18 3.52 -10.81
CA ARG A 226 22.22 3.93 -9.86
C ARG A 226 22.37 5.45 -9.80
N VAL A 227 22.35 5.96 -8.57
CA VAL A 227 22.81 7.31 -8.24
C VAL A 227 24.25 7.16 -7.76
N PRO A 228 25.22 7.80 -8.44
CA PRO A 228 26.64 7.55 -8.19
C PRO A 228 27.10 8.07 -6.83
N ASP A 229 26.57 9.22 -6.40
CA ASP A 229 26.97 9.89 -5.17
C ASP A 229 25.95 9.67 -4.05
N PHE A 230 26.41 9.22 -2.90
CA PHE A 230 25.59 9.13 -1.70
C PHE A 230 25.54 10.50 -1.00
N LYS A 231 24.32 10.99 -0.70
CA LYS A 231 24.13 12.21 0.07
C LYS A 231 23.57 11.92 1.46
N ASP A 232 23.96 12.73 2.43
CA ASP A 232 23.58 12.60 3.84
C ASP A 232 22.08 12.81 4.13
N ASN A 233 21.33 13.36 3.17
CA ASN A 233 19.88 13.57 3.28
C ASN A 233 19.03 12.54 2.51
N PHE A 234 19.60 11.46 1.96
CA PHE A 234 18.82 10.46 1.21
C PHE A 234 18.04 9.51 2.12
N ILE A 235 18.67 9.03 3.19
CA ILE A 235 18.13 8.00 4.09
C ILE A 235 18.23 8.48 5.57
N HIS A 236 17.48 7.89 6.52
CA HIS A 236 16.29 7.07 6.23
C HIS A 236 15.08 7.99 6.17
N TYR A 237 13.97 7.58 5.59
CA TYR A 237 12.73 8.30 5.40
C TYR A 237 12.73 9.26 4.20
N ASN A 238 13.75 10.10 3.98
CA ASN A 238 13.72 11.12 2.91
C ASN A 238 13.69 10.53 1.50
N TRP A 239 14.03 9.25 1.33
CA TRP A 239 13.88 8.54 0.06
C TRP A 239 12.46 8.67 -0.55
N HIS A 240 11.43 8.84 0.25
CA HIS A 240 10.06 9.07 -0.22
C HIS A 240 9.94 10.23 -1.19
N TRP A 241 10.85 11.21 -1.06
CA TRP A 241 10.78 12.48 -1.78
C TRP A 241 11.61 12.52 -3.06
N PHE A 242 12.32 11.47 -3.39
CA PHE A 242 13.13 11.34 -4.58
C PHE A 242 12.47 10.37 -5.57
N TRP A 243 12.17 10.85 -6.79
CA TRP A 243 11.48 10.05 -7.82
C TRP A 243 12.19 8.74 -8.19
N ASN A 244 13.49 8.63 -7.91
CA ASN A 244 14.25 7.41 -8.16
C ASN A 244 13.85 6.25 -7.25
N TRP A 245 13.41 6.54 -6.02
CA TRP A 245 13.14 5.54 -4.99
C TRP A 245 11.73 5.60 -4.41
N GLY A 246 11.20 6.79 -4.29
CA GLY A 246 9.90 7.07 -3.68
C GLY A 246 8.91 7.66 -4.66
N THR A 247 7.72 7.89 -4.17
CA THR A 247 6.55 8.30 -4.97
C THR A 247 5.81 9.49 -4.33
N GLY A 248 6.46 10.14 -3.37
CA GLY A 248 5.96 11.35 -2.70
C GLY A 248 4.82 11.09 -1.70
N GLU A 249 4.28 12.18 -1.17
CA GLU A 249 3.19 12.12 -0.18
C GLU A 249 1.92 11.47 -0.75
N ALA A 250 1.68 11.63 -2.05
CA ALA A 250 0.52 11.06 -2.71
C ALA A 250 0.43 9.54 -2.48
N LEU A 251 1.50 8.78 -2.76
CA LEU A 251 1.46 7.34 -2.51
C LEU A 251 1.85 6.97 -1.08
N ASN A 252 2.65 7.81 -0.38
CA ASN A 252 2.98 7.54 1.01
C ASN A 252 1.73 7.52 1.91
N ASN A 253 0.87 8.54 1.81
CA ASN A 253 -0.35 8.64 2.62
C ASN A 253 -1.64 8.62 1.81
N GLY A 254 -1.65 9.21 0.60
CA GLY A 254 -2.84 9.29 -0.25
C GLY A 254 -3.39 7.92 -0.65
N THR A 255 -2.54 6.90 -0.81
CA THR A 255 -2.98 5.53 -1.15
C THR A 255 -4.02 5.00 -0.17
N HIS A 256 -3.85 5.21 1.15
CA HIS A 256 -4.83 4.78 2.15
C HIS A 256 -6.22 5.39 1.95
N PHE A 257 -6.26 6.65 1.53
CA PHE A 257 -7.50 7.42 1.41
C PHE A 257 -8.17 7.21 0.06
N VAL A 258 -7.39 7.18 -1.02
CA VAL A 258 -7.90 6.83 -2.35
C VAL A 258 -8.47 5.41 -2.38
N ASP A 259 -7.85 4.48 -1.65
CA ASP A 259 -8.38 3.13 -1.47
C ASP A 259 -9.76 3.13 -0.78
N MET A 260 -9.94 3.95 0.26
CA MET A 260 -11.24 4.10 0.93
C MET A 260 -12.29 4.79 0.04
N LEU A 261 -11.90 5.85 -0.68
CA LEU A 261 -12.79 6.55 -1.61
C LEU A 261 -13.29 5.61 -2.70
N ARG A 262 -12.37 4.85 -3.30
CA ARG A 262 -12.69 3.84 -4.30
C ARG A 262 -13.63 2.76 -3.75
N TRP A 263 -13.36 2.28 -2.53
CA TRP A 263 -14.17 1.27 -1.87
C TRP A 263 -15.58 1.76 -1.57
N GLY A 264 -15.74 2.97 -1.02
CA GLY A 264 -17.05 3.53 -0.67
C GLY A 264 -17.90 3.87 -1.89
N LEU A 265 -17.29 4.34 -2.98
CA LEU A 265 -17.99 4.62 -4.25
C LEU A 265 -18.22 3.37 -5.10
N GLY A 266 -17.50 2.28 -4.87
CA GLY A 266 -17.59 1.05 -5.65
C GLY A 266 -17.09 1.21 -7.10
N VAL A 267 -16.07 2.06 -7.32
CA VAL A 267 -15.50 2.37 -8.63
C VAL A 267 -14.10 1.75 -8.81
N ASP A 268 -13.70 1.50 -10.06
CA ASP A 268 -12.37 0.99 -10.40
C ASP A 268 -11.51 2.05 -11.08
N TYR A 269 -11.56 2.19 -12.39
CA TYR A 269 -10.74 3.15 -13.12
C TYR A 269 -11.53 4.37 -13.56
N PRO A 270 -10.96 5.58 -13.44
CA PRO A 270 -11.59 6.81 -13.88
C PRO A 270 -11.57 6.93 -15.41
N THR A 271 -12.34 7.88 -15.94
CA THR A 271 -12.25 8.33 -17.33
C THR A 271 -11.26 9.48 -17.49
N LYS A 272 -11.05 10.26 -16.40
CA LYS A 272 -10.18 11.43 -16.39
C LYS A 272 -9.50 11.59 -15.03
N VAL A 273 -8.21 11.99 -15.06
CA VAL A 273 -7.42 12.34 -13.88
C VAL A 273 -6.77 13.70 -14.09
N ASP A 274 -6.94 14.59 -13.12
CA ASP A 274 -6.26 15.88 -13.06
C ASP A 274 -5.41 15.97 -11.79
N SER A 275 -4.29 16.69 -11.85
CA SER A 275 -3.46 16.98 -10.68
C SER A 275 -2.89 18.38 -10.77
N ILE A 276 -2.97 19.11 -9.66
CA ILE A 276 -2.33 20.42 -9.47
C ILE A 276 -1.58 20.43 -8.14
N GLY A 277 -0.49 21.17 -8.10
CA GLY A 277 0.34 21.29 -6.90
C GLY A 277 1.78 21.60 -7.23
N GLY A 278 2.64 21.48 -6.24
CA GLY A 278 4.06 21.76 -6.40
C GLY A 278 4.85 21.77 -5.08
N ARG A 279 6.06 22.30 -5.16
CA ARG A 279 6.92 22.62 -4.02
C ARG A 279 6.73 24.09 -3.66
N TYR A 280 6.10 24.39 -2.54
CA TYR A 280 5.73 25.77 -2.20
C TYR A 280 6.44 26.31 -0.98
N ARG A 281 6.88 25.45 -0.06
CA ARG A 281 7.39 25.92 1.22
C ARG A 281 8.90 26.04 1.28
N PHE A 282 9.64 25.03 0.86
CA PHE A 282 11.10 24.99 0.98
C PHE A 282 11.77 24.82 -0.38
N GLN A 283 12.96 25.39 -0.51
CA GLN A 283 13.89 25.13 -1.59
C GLN A 283 14.97 24.18 -1.05
N ASP A 284 14.83 22.91 -1.34
CA ASP A 284 15.67 21.81 -0.87
C ASP A 284 15.72 20.68 -1.90
N ASP A 285 16.35 19.55 -1.57
CA ASP A 285 16.49 18.43 -2.50
C ASP A 285 15.20 17.60 -2.70
N TRP A 286 14.12 17.89 -2.00
CA TRP A 286 12.85 17.20 -2.15
C TRP A 286 12.22 17.46 -3.52
N GLN A 287 12.01 16.41 -4.32
CA GLN A 287 11.60 16.48 -5.72
C GLN A 287 10.08 16.38 -5.94
N THR A 288 9.37 15.65 -5.07
CA THR A 288 7.93 15.45 -5.21
C THR A 288 7.13 16.64 -4.67
N PRO A 289 5.85 16.85 -5.03
CA PRO A 289 5.04 17.92 -4.48
C PRO A 289 4.94 17.86 -2.94
N ASP A 290 5.03 19.00 -2.26
CA ASP A 290 4.64 19.11 -0.85
C ASP A 290 3.16 19.46 -0.69
N THR A 291 2.54 19.92 -1.75
CA THR A 291 1.11 20.23 -1.84
C THR A 291 0.58 19.71 -3.17
N GLN A 292 -0.46 18.88 -3.12
CA GLN A 292 -1.03 18.25 -4.31
C GLN A 292 -2.52 18.01 -4.13
N LEU A 293 -3.31 18.38 -5.12
CA LEU A 293 -4.71 18.03 -5.25
C LEU A 293 -4.86 17.14 -6.48
N ILE A 294 -5.40 15.94 -6.30
CA ILE A 294 -5.70 15.00 -7.39
C ILE A 294 -7.21 14.83 -7.46
N THR A 295 -7.78 14.89 -8.67
CA THR A 295 -9.20 14.66 -8.92
C THR A 295 -9.39 13.54 -9.93
N PHE A 296 -10.45 12.76 -9.72
CA PHE A 296 -10.80 11.61 -10.53
C PHE A 296 -12.27 11.69 -10.94
N GLN A 297 -12.54 11.58 -12.25
CA GLN A 297 -13.89 11.48 -12.81
C GLN A 297 -14.13 10.05 -13.31
N PHE A 298 -15.32 9.51 -13.04
CA PHE A 298 -15.72 8.17 -13.44
C PHE A 298 -16.92 8.23 -14.39
N SER A 299 -17.15 7.16 -15.16
CA SER A 299 -18.24 7.08 -16.14
C SER A 299 -19.64 7.13 -15.52
N ASP A 300 -19.77 6.80 -14.24
CA ASP A 300 -21.06 6.70 -13.53
C ASP A 300 -21.49 8.02 -12.87
N GLU A 301 -21.07 9.15 -13.43
CA GLU A 301 -21.30 10.49 -12.87
C GLU A 301 -20.77 10.64 -11.42
N ALA A 302 -19.81 9.79 -11.05
CA ALA A 302 -19.13 9.87 -9.77
C ALA A 302 -17.77 10.54 -9.91
N SER A 303 -17.35 11.20 -8.85
CA SER A 303 -16.01 11.78 -8.77
C SER A 303 -15.51 11.76 -7.34
N PHE A 304 -14.19 11.79 -7.19
CA PHE A 304 -13.58 12.06 -5.89
C PHE A 304 -12.29 12.86 -6.02
N SER A 305 -11.86 13.42 -4.91
CA SER A 305 -10.59 14.14 -4.82
C SER A 305 -9.78 13.72 -3.60
N TRP A 306 -8.46 13.81 -3.72
CA TRP A 306 -7.53 13.72 -2.61
C TRP A 306 -6.66 14.96 -2.55
N GLU A 307 -6.54 15.54 -1.35
CA GLU A 307 -5.66 16.67 -1.05
C GLU A 307 -4.54 16.23 -0.10
N GLY A 308 -3.29 16.36 -0.54
CA GLY A 308 -2.09 16.20 0.29
C GLY A 308 -1.46 17.56 0.52
N ARG A 309 -1.20 17.93 1.80
CA ARG A 309 -0.58 19.21 2.16
C ARG A 309 0.42 19.00 3.29
N SER A 310 1.70 18.98 2.93
CA SER A 310 2.81 18.79 3.87
C SER A 310 3.51 20.07 4.30
N CYS A 311 3.03 21.22 3.80
CA CYS A 311 3.58 22.54 4.09
C CYS A 311 2.81 23.30 5.17
N ASN A 312 1.63 22.83 5.57
CA ASN A 312 0.74 23.54 6.49
C ASN A 312 -0.23 22.56 7.16
N THR A 313 -0.36 22.64 8.48
CA THR A 313 -1.17 21.74 9.30
C THR A 313 -2.61 22.23 9.52
N MET A 314 -3.02 23.34 8.89
CA MET A 314 -4.40 23.84 9.06
C MET A 314 -5.39 22.72 8.70
N PRO A 315 -6.23 22.26 9.64
CA PRO A 315 -7.14 21.15 9.40
C PRO A 315 -8.19 21.50 8.31
N VAL A 316 -8.68 20.47 7.64
CA VAL A 316 -9.88 20.55 6.80
C VAL A 316 -11.06 20.02 7.62
N ASP A 317 -12.12 20.80 7.73
CA ASP A 317 -13.31 20.46 8.53
C ASP A 317 -12.98 20.06 9.99
N GLY A 318 -11.92 20.63 10.57
CA GLY A 318 -11.46 20.34 11.93
C GLY A 318 -10.57 19.11 12.08
N TYR A 319 -10.21 18.43 11.00
CA TYR A 319 -9.41 17.20 11.01
C TYR A 319 -8.15 17.31 10.14
N GLY A 320 -7.02 16.85 10.68
CA GLY A 320 -5.77 16.76 9.91
C GLY A 320 -5.79 15.67 8.85
N VAL A 321 -6.64 14.65 9.04
CA VAL A 321 -6.88 13.55 8.09
C VAL A 321 -8.35 13.20 8.07
N GLY A 322 -8.89 12.85 6.91
CA GLY A 322 -10.29 12.45 6.80
C GLY A 322 -10.71 11.98 5.42
N THR A 323 -11.84 11.31 5.41
CA THR A 323 -12.55 10.89 4.20
C THR A 323 -14.03 11.21 4.38
N ALA A 324 -14.63 11.93 3.44
CA ALA A 324 -16.04 12.32 3.46
C ALA A 324 -16.74 11.86 2.19
N PHE A 325 -17.93 11.26 2.36
CA PHE A 325 -18.82 10.83 1.29
C PHE A 325 -20.09 11.67 1.35
N TYR A 326 -20.42 12.36 0.27
CA TYR A 326 -21.57 13.26 0.18
C TYR A 326 -22.68 12.59 -0.63
N GLY A 327 -23.73 12.20 0.05
CA GLY A 327 -24.92 11.60 -0.54
C GLY A 327 -26.10 12.57 -0.65
N ASP A 328 -27.18 12.15 -1.32
CA ASP A 328 -28.36 12.98 -1.56
C ASP A 328 -29.11 13.37 -0.27
N THR A 329 -28.98 12.57 0.80
CA THR A 329 -29.72 12.77 2.05
C THR A 329 -28.81 13.01 3.26
N GLY A 330 -27.49 12.88 3.11
CA GLY A 330 -26.56 13.09 4.21
C GLY A 330 -25.09 12.94 3.81
N THR A 331 -24.23 13.03 4.81
CA THR A 331 -22.77 12.89 4.67
C THR A 331 -22.25 11.86 5.66
N LEU A 332 -21.39 10.95 5.18
CA LEU A 332 -20.63 10.04 6.04
C LEU A 332 -19.18 10.50 6.10
N PHE A 333 -18.66 10.66 7.31
CA PHE A 333 -17.27 11.07 7.56
C PHE A 333 -16.52 9.99 8.34
N ILE A 334 -15.30 9.66 7.90
CA ILE A 334 -14.37 8.75 8.58
C ILE A 334 -13.10 9.54 8.90
N GLY A 335 -12.70 9.53 10.17
CA GLY A 335 -11.47 10.17 10.64
C GLY A 335 -10.20 9.36 10.38
N GLY A 336 -9.14 9.68 11.15
CA GLY A 336 -7.85 8.98 11.07
C GLY A 336 -7.88 7.55 11.61
N GLY A 337 -8.74 7.25 12.57
CA GLY A 337 -8.80 5.99 13.30
C GLY A 337 -9.89 5.01 12.84
N ASN A 338 -10.53 4.39 13.84
CA ASN A 338 -11.61 3.40 13.66
C ASN A 338 -12.96 3.97 14.11
N GLU A 339 -13.26 5.20 13.69
CA GLU A 339 -14.50 5.91 14.02
C GLU A 339 -15.12 6.50 12.75
N TYR A 340 -16.45 6.68 12.78
CA TYR A 340 -17.17 7.43 11.73
C TYR A 340 -18.39 8.16 12.31
N LYS A 341 -18.85 9.19 11.60
CA LYS A 341 -20.11 9.88 11.88
C LYS A 341 -20.94 10.05 10.61
N ILE A 342 -22.24 10.10 10.79
CA ILE A 342 -23.21 10.43 9.75
C ILE A 342 -23.93 11.70 10.16
N ALA A 343 -24.05 12.63 9.25
CA ALA A 343 -24.83 13.85 9.40
C ALA A 343 -25.92 13.92 8.32
N ASP A 344 -27.02 14.59 8.63
CA ASP A 344 -28.03 14.93 7.64
C ASP A 344 -27.51 15.99 6.65
N ILE A 345 -28.31 16.33 5.65
CA ILE A 345 -27.95 17.32 4.61
C ILE A 345 -27.70 18.73 5.16
N LYS A 346 -28.18 19.04 6.39
CA LYS A 346 -27.96 20.30 7.09
C LYS A 346 -26.74 20.29 8.01
N GLY A 347 -26.03 19.15 8.05
CA GLY A 347 -24.82 18.97 8.87
C GLY A 347 -25.10 18.56 10.32
N LYS A 348 -26.37 18.30 10.71
CA LYS A 348 -26.70 17.78 12.03
C LYS A 348 -26.30 16.31 12.15
N THR A 349 -25.44 15.98 13.11
CA THR A 349 -25.05 14.59 13.40
C THR A 349 -26.27 13.76 13.80
N ILE A 350 -26.52 12.68 13.06
CA ILE A 350 -27.61 11.71 13.30
C ILE A 350 -27.07 10.38 13.81
N LYS A 351 -25.81 10.07 13.57
CA LYS A 351 -25.14 8.88 14.07
C LYS A 351 -23.64 9.15 14.30
N GLU A 352 -23.11 8.69 15.41
CA GLU A 352 -21.68 8.70 15.69
C GLU A 352 -21.26 7.33 16.23
N VAL A 353 -20.22 6.75 15.64
CA VAL A 353 -19.62 5.49 16.07
C VAL A 353 -18.17 5.77 16.45
N LYS A 354 -17.88 5.66 17.72
CA LYS A 354 -16.55 5.91 18.30
C LYS A 354 -15.72 4.63 18.29
N SER A 355 -14.41 4.80 18.26
CA SER A 355 -13.48 3.70 18.46
C SER A 355 -13.46 3.31 19.94
N ASP A 356 -13.59 2.00 20.23
CA ASP A 356 -13.39 1.47 21.58
C ASP A 356 -11.88 1.35 21.93
N LEU A 357 -11.01 1.54 20.94
CA LEU A 357 -9.57 1.47 21.10
C LEU A 357 -9.00 2.85 21.44
N LYS A 358 -8.18 2.89 22.47
CA LYS A 358 -7.46 4.10 22.85
C LYS A 358 -6.39 4.42 21.80
N PHE A 359 -6.12 5.72 21.60
CA PHE A 359 -4.96 6.16 20.85
C PHE A 359 -3.70 5.82 21.66
N GLU A 360 -2.93 4.87 21.16
CA GLU A 360 -1.67 4.39 21.77
C GLU A 360 -0.45 4.96 21.07
N THR A 361 -0.61 5.49 19.86
CA THR A 361 0.46 6.02 19.03
C THR A 361 0.13 7.43 18.55
N GLY A 362 1.15 8.24 18.27
CA GLY A 362 0.99 9.54 17.60
C GLY A 362 0.71 9.41 16.10
N ASN A 363 0.59 8.20 15.56
CA ASN A 363 0.31 7.97 14.16
C ASN A 363 -1.19 8.09 13.87
N LEU A 364 -1.60 9.17 13.20
CA LEU A 364 -3.00 9.43 12.85
C LEU A 364 -3.59 8.35 11.91
N LEU A 365 -2.77 7.59 11.22
CA LEU A 365 -3.20 6.56 10.28
C LEU A 365 -3.35 5.18 10.93
N ASN A 366 -2.66 4.94 12.03
CA ASN A 366 -2.76 3.73 12.82
C ASN A 366 -2.62 4.08 14.32
N PRO A 367 -3.69 4.56 14.92
CA PRO A 367 -3.67 5.07 16.29
C PRO A 367 -3.54 3.95 17.35
N SER A 368 -3.73 2.67 16.98
CA SER A 368 -3.59 1.54 17.89
C SER A 368 -3.01 0.32 17.19
N GLU A 369 -2.05 -0.34 17.80
CA GLU A 369 -1.46 -1.60 17.30
C GLU A 369 -2.51 -2.71 17.12
N LYS A 370 -3.60 -2.68 17.91
CA LYS A 370 -4.70 -3.65 17.80
C LYS A 370 -5.42 -3.57 16.46
N LEU A 371 -5.41 -2.42 15.78
CA LEU A 371 -6.02 -2.25 14.48
C LEU A 371 -5.27 -3.04 13.41
N ASP A 372 -3.93 -3.07 13.46
CA ASP A 372 -3.14 -3.90 12.55
C ASP A 372 -3.44 -5.40 12.72
N SER A 373 -3.73 -5.85 13.95
CA SER A 373 -3.98 -7.27 14.22
C SER A 373 -5.22 -7.83 13.51
N PHE A 374 -6.25 -7.02 13.26
CA PHE A 374 -7.39 -7.44 12.40
C PHE A 374 -6.95 -7.76 10.99
N HIS A 375 -6.01 -6.99 10.47
CA HIS A 375 -5.49 -7.16 9.12
C HIS A 375 -4.55 -8.37 9.03
N PHE A 376 -3.70 -8.58 10.02
CA PHE A 376 -2.86 -9.77 10.14
C PHE A 376 -3.69 -11.05 10.23
N ARG A 377 -4.75 -11.02 11.06
CA ARG A 377 -5.67 -12.16 11.20
C ARG A 377 -6.32 -12.54 9.88
N ASN A 378 -6.80 -11.55 9.11
CA ASN A 378 -7.38 -11.80 7.79
C ASN A 378 -6.36 -12.47 6.83
N TRP A 379 -5.08 -12.07 6.88
CA TRP A 379 -4.03 -12.71 6.08
C TRP A 379 -3.76 -14.15 6.50
N PHE A 380 -3.66 -14.41 7.82
CA PHE A 380 -3.49 -15.76 8.33
C PHE A 380 -4.67 -16.68 7.98
N ASP A 381 -5.90 -16.18 8.10
CA ASP A 381 -7.08 -16.93 7.73
C ASP A 381 -7.13 -17.21 6.21
N ALA A 382 -6.64 -16.28 5.38
CA ALA A 382 -6.52 -16.52 3.95
C ALA A 382 -5.49 -17.61 3.65
N ILE A 383 -4.32 -17.61 4.30
CA ILE A 383 -3.29 -18.65 4.14
C ILE A 383 -3.80 -20.01 4.58
N ARG A 384 -4.47 -20.10 5.73
CA ARG A 384 -4.87 -21.38 6.35
C ARG A 384 -6.19 -21.93 5.83
N LYS A 385 -7.15 -21.06 5.54
CA LYS A 385 -8.55 -21.41 5.30
C LYS A 385 -9.06 -20.98 3.92
N GLY A 386 -8.23 -20.26 3.14
CA GLY A 386 -8.67 -19.69 1.86
C GLY A 386 -9.70 -18.55 2.02
N THR A 387 -9.76 -17.90 3.19
CA THR A 387 -10.65 -16.76 3.42
C THR A 387 -10.31 -15.62 2.46
N LYS A 388 -11.32 -14.90 2.00
CA LYS A 388 -11.13 -13.73 1.13
C LYS A 388 -10.27 -12.67 1.84
N LEU A 389 -9.25 -12.17 1.13
CA LEU A 389 -8.45 -11.05 1.60
C LEU A 389 -9.26 -9.75 1.59
N ASN A 390 -9.12 -8.95 2.65
CA ASN A 390 -9.72 -7.62 2.73
C ASN A 390 -9.02 -6.63 1.78
N SER A 391 -7.72 -6.82 1.55
CA SER A 391 -6.91 -6.04 0.61
C SER A 391 -6.01 -6.96 -0.22
N GLY A 392 -6.61 -7.72 -1.14
CA GLY A 392 -5.85 -8.56 -2.07
C GLY A 392 -5.14 -7.71 -3.13
N ILE A 393 -4.06 -8.27 -3.70
CA ILE A 393 -3.15 -7.56 -4.60
C ILE A 393 -3.85 -6.93 -5.82
N VAL A 394 -4.82 -7.62 -6.42
CA VAL A 394 -5.53 -7.13 -7.62
C VAL A 394 -6.26 -5.82 -7.33
N ASP A 395 -7.04 -5.81 -6.25
CA ASP A 395 -7.82 -4.64 -5.82
C ASP A 395 -6.93 -3.49 -5.35
N ALA A 396 -5.88 -3.81 -4.57
CA ALA A 396 -4.93 -2.84 -4.07
C ALA A 396 -4.06 -2.20 -5.17
N CYS A 397 -3.73 -2.95 -6.23
CA CYS A 397 -3.02 -2.40 -7.40
C CYS A 397 -3.86 -1.35 -8.12
N ILE A 398 -5.20 -1.51 -8.19
CA ILE A 398 -6.07 -0.48 -8.77
C ILE A 398 -5.98 0.80 -7.93
N SER A 399 -6.14 0.71 -6.62
CA SER A 399 -6.04 1.88 -5.72
C SER A 399 -4.68 2.59 -5.81
N THR A 400 -3.58 1.82 -5.86
CA THR A 400 -2.23 2.37 -6.05
C THR A 400 -2.10 3.05 -7.43
N GLN A 401 -2.60 2.42 -8.48
CA GLN A 401 -2.52 2.96 -9.84
C GLN A 401 -3.26 4.29 -10.00
N LEU A 402 -4.41 4.47 -9.34
CA LEU A 402 -5.11 5.76 -9.36
C LEU A 402 -4.18 6.88 -8.88
N VAL A 403 -3.52 6.68 -7.74
CA VAL A 403 -2.61 7.69 -7.19
C VAL A 403 -1.36 7.89 -8.08
N GLN A 404 -0.86 6.81 -8.69
CA GLN A 404 0.23 6.90 -9.67
C GLN A 404 -0.18 7.72 -10.90
N LEU A 405 -1.42 7.57 -11.40
CA LEU A 405 -1.96 8.42 -12.46
C LEU A 405 -2.00 9.90 -12.06
N GLY A 406 -2.35 10.20 -10.81
CA GLY A 406 -2.25 11.56 -10.25
C GLY A 406 -0.84 12.11 -10.28
N ASN A 407 0.16 11.30 -9.91
CA ASN A 407 1.57 11.70 -10.02
C ASN A 407 2.03 11.88 -11.48
N ILE A 408 1.55 11.04 -12.39
CA ILE A 408 1.86 11.19 -13.82
C ILE A 408 1.26 12.50 -14.35
N ALA A 409 -0.04 12.79 -14.07
CA ALA A 409 -0.69 14.05 -14.45
C ALA A 409 0.06 15.27 -13.92
N GLN A 410 0.52 15.22 -12.66
CA GLN A 410 1.34 16.26 -12.04
C GLN A 410 2.67 16.49 -12.77
N ARG A 411 3.34 15.42 -13.19
CA ARG A 411 4.66 15.48 -13.84
C ARG A 411 4.60 15.96 -15.27
N VAL A 412 3.53 15.61 -16.02
CA VAL A 412 3.33 16.08 -17.38
C VAL A 412 2.60 17.43 -17.45
N GLY A 413 1.99 17.89 -16.35
CA GLY A 413 1.39 19.22 -16.24
C GLY A 413 0.04 19.37 -16.97
N HIS A 414 -0.63 18.27 -17.32
CA HIS A 414 -1.95 18.27 -17.95
C HIS A 414 -2.82 17.07 -17.54
N SER A 415 -4.12 17.17 -17.83
CA SER A 415 -5.12 16.12 -17.57
C SER A 415 -4.85 14.86 -18.37
N LEU A 416 -5.05 13.70 -17.77
CA LEU A 416 -4.97 12.40 -18.44
C LEU A 416 -6.36 11.88 -18.79
N GLN A 417 -6.53 11.39 -20.02
CA GLN A 417 -7.68 10.60 -20.43
C GLN A 417 -7.36 9.12 -20.21
N ILE A 418 -8.27 8.42 -19.53
CA ILE A 418 -8.06 7.04 -19.08
C ILE A 418 -9.10 6.12 -19.69
N ASP A 419 -8.71 4.95 -20.13
CA ASP A 419 -9.63 3.88 -20.48
C ASP A 419 -10.23 3.27 -19.20
N PRO A 420 -11.51 3.44 -18.92
CA PRO A 420 -12.15 2.94 -17.69
C PRO A 420 -12.20 1.41 -17.60
N GLY A 421 -11.98 0.71 -18.70
CA GLY A 421 -11.94 -0.75 -18.72
C GLY A 421 -10.59 -1.35 -18.34
N SER A 422 -9.49 -0.60 -18.54
CA SER A 422 -8.13 -1.10 -18.34
C SER A 422 -7.25 -0.22 -17.45
N GLY A 423 -7.70 1.01 -17.15
CA GLY A 423 -6.91 2.00 -16.41
C GLY A 423 -5.73 2.58 -17.21
N ARG A 424 -5.65 2.33 -18.52
CA ARG A 424 -4.56 2.82 -19.39
C ARG A 424 -4.77 4.27 -19.79
N ILE A 425 -3.65 5.00 -19.89
CA ILE A 425 -3.61 6.35 -20.41
C ILE A 425 -3.85 6.30 -21.93
N LEU A 426 -4.82 7.10 -22.41
CA LEU A 426 -5.21 7.16 -23.81
C LEU A 426 -4.47 8.28 -24.53
N ASN A 427 -3.93 7.98 -25.71
CA ASN A 427 -3.43 8.95 -26.70
C ASN A 427 -2.43 9.98 -26.17
N ASP A 428 -1.61 9.62 -25.18
CA ASP A 428 -0.62 10.50 -24.57
C ASP A 428 0.74 9.78 -24.48
N LEU A 429 1.62 10.08 -25.42
CA LEU A 429 2.94 9.43 -25.50
C LEU A 429 3.89 9.90 -24.39
N GLU A 430 3.77 11.15 -23.94
CA GLU A 430 4.61 11.69 -22.87
C GLU A 430 4.26 11.05 -21.52
N ALA A 431 2.99 11.03 -21.19
CA ALA A 431 2.51 10.39 -19.96
C ALA A 431 2.79 8.87 -19.96
N ASN A 432 2.68 8.21 -21.11
CA ASN A 432 2.95 6.78 -21.22
C ASN A 432 4.43 6.41 -21.02
N LYS A 433 5.39 7.33 -21.15
CA LYS A 433 6.80 7.11 -20.77
C LYS A 433 6.94 6.91 -19.25
N LEU A 434 6.03 7.48 -18.46
CA LEU A 434 6.02 7.34 -17.01
C LEU A 434 5.22 6.12 -16.50
N TRP A 435 4.66 5.31 -17.43
CA TRP A 435 3.94 4.08 -17.08
C TRP A 435 4.84 3.01 -16.46
N GLY A 436 6.09 2.96 -16.85
CA GLY A 436 7.14 2.09 -16.33
C GLY A 436 8.38 2.87 -15.93
N ARG A 437 9.45 2.15 -15.67
CA ARG A 437 10.75 2.71 -15.33
C ARG A 437 11.87 1.88 -15.95
N GLU A 438 13.05 2.47 -16.05
CA GLU A 438 14.29 1.73 -16.28
C GLU A 438 14.73 1.03 -14.99
N TYR A 439 15.33 -0.14 -15.15
CA TYR A 439 15.91 -0.91 -14.05
C TYR A 439 17.42 -0.92 -14.16
N GLU A 440 18.08 -0.96 -13.03
CA GLU A 440 19.51 -1.28 -12.99
C GLU A 440 19.75 -2.64 -13.63
N LYS A 441 20.85 -2.75 -14.39
CA LYS A 441 21.20 -3.98 -15.11
C LYS A 441 21.30 -5.18 -14.17
N GLY A 442 20.59 -6.26 -14.49
CA GLY A 442 20.50 -7.46 -13.69
C GLY A 442 19.40 -7.43 -12.61
N TRP A 443 18.71 -6.29 -12.44
CA TRP A 443 17.61 -6.15 -11.50
C TRP A 443 16.23 -6.09 -12.17
N GLU A 444 16.15 -6.28 -13.47
CA GLU A 444 14.90 -6.29 -14.22
C GLU A 444 13.89 -7.26 -13.58
N ILE A 445 12.62 -6.86 -13.58
CA ILE A 445 11.54 -7.71 -13.07
C ILE A 445 11.13 -8.70 -14.18
N ARG A 446 11.23 -9.99 -13.89
CA ARG A 446 10.79 -11.08 -14.78
C ARG A 446 9.69 -11.88 -14.08
N VAL A 447 8.55 -12.05 -14.74
CA VAL A 447 7.39 -12.80 -14.27
C VAL A 447 7.19 -14.06 -15.12
#